data_49b70a295603b894e42613de5b9192d3
#
_entry.id   49b70a295603b894e42613de5b9192d3
#
_cell.length_a   1.000
_cell.length_b   1.000
_cell.length_c   1.000
_cell.angle_alpha   90.00
_cell.angle_beta   90.00
_cell.angle_gamma   90.00
#
_symmetry.space_group_name_H-M   'P 1'
#
loop_
_entity.id
_entity.type
_entity.pdbx_description
1 polymer ?
#
loop_
_entity_poly.entity_id
_entity_poly.type
_entity_poly.pdbx_seq_one_letter_code
_entity_poly.pdbx_strand_id
1 'polypeptide(L)'
;IWQLPNSPDGDRPDQSWLAVGSDADGEIYISGHDHTQNSMMYRLFQEDQTLRYIGDARNASQEVNNWENGETAEKFHTRPIHHNGNVYVATLDSSSMNNNYLNTRGFHWYGYDIASEVFSDLSASEPNGVGGDHLQIVTIQKDPINNLLYGMTIPENKLVQYDIETGQTTILGKPSAWHGFFYSNRYMWVDSRGRVYISGGSSRYQWYQGESSSIFDHIWFYDPVTGFGELPSFALQDPNA
;
A
#
# COMPACT_ATOMS: atom_id res chain seq x y z
N ILE A 1 -2.75 17.84 21.35
CA ILE A 1 -1.83 16.87 20.76
C ILE A 1 -2.32 15.50 21.18
N TRP A 2 -2.69 14.65 20.23
CA TRP A 2 -3.01 13.26 20.51
C TRP A 2 -1.77 12.40 20.38
N GLN A 3 -1.59 11.49 21.30
CA GLN A 3 -0.59 10.43 21.22
C GLN A 3 -1.30 9.15 20.77
N LEU A 4 -0.70 8.42 19.83
CA LEU A 4 -1.23 7.12 19.42
C LEU A 4 -1.16 6.16 20.62
N PRO A 5 -2.27 5.48 20.99
CA PRO A 5 -2.24 4.48 22.04
C PRO A 5 -1.32 3.31 21.71
N ASN A 6 -0.80 2.63 22.71
CA ASN A 6 -0.12 1.35 22.51
C ASN A 6 -1.14 0.27 22.08
N SER A 7 -0.67 -0.77 21.38
CA SER A 7 -1.46 -1.97 21.16
C SER A 7 -1.77 -2.67 22.49
N PRO A 8 -2.76 -3.58 22.55
CA PRO A 8 -3.04 -4.40 23.74
C PRO A 8 -1.83 -5.22 24.21
N ASP A 9 -0.96 -5.64 23.28
CA ASP A 9 0.26 -6.40 23.55
C ASP A 9 1.45 -5.53 23.98
N GLY A 10 1.25 -4.22 24.03
CA GLY A 10 2.23 -3.26 24.46
C GLY A 10 3.15 -2.72 23.35
N ASP A 11 2.91 -3.06 22.09
CA ASP A 11 3.64 -2.46 20.97
C ASP A 11 3.36 -0.96 20.92
N ARG A 12 4.42 -0.21 20.78
CA ARG A 12 4.36 1.24 20.83
C ARG A 12 4.64 1.83 19.45
N PRO A 13 3.68 2.53 18.84
CA PRO A 13 3.94 3.22 17.59
C PRO A 13 4.93 4.36 17.83
N ASP A 14 5.96 4.43 17.00
CA ASP A 14 6.97 5.49 17.04
C ASP A 14 6.80 6.47 15.88
N GLN A 15 6.16 6.06 14.79
CA GLN A 15 5.96 6.88 13.59
C GLN A 15 4.64 6.58 12.87
N SER A 16 4.25 7.54 12.02
CA SER A 16 3.15 7.44 11.04
C SER A 16 3.58 8.15 9.76
N TRP A 17 3.61 7.43 8.62
CA TRP A 17 4.07 7.97 7.34
C TRP A 17 2.99 7.87 6.27
N LEU A 18 2.55 9.02 5.72
CA LEU A 18 1.53 9.10 4.66
C LEU A 18 0.23 8.33 4.95
N ALA A 19 0.03 7.96 6.19
CA ALA A 19 -0.89 6.94 6.63
C ALA A 19 -2.13 7.52 7.29
N VAL A 20 -2.73 8.53 6.67
CA VAL A 20 -3.98 9.16 7.11
C VAL A 20 -5.01 9.08 5.99
N GLY A 21 -6.17 8.56 6.30
CA GLY A 21 -7.33 8.47 5.41
C GLY A 21 -8.61 8.87 6.12
N SER A 22 -9.71 8.97 5.37
CA SER A 22 -11.03 9.20 5.94
C SER A 22 -12.08 8.35 5.22
N ASP A 23 -13.17 8.07 5.90
CA ASP A 23 -14.36 7.50 5.30
C ASP A 23 -15.30 8.58 4.73
N ALA A 24 -16.50 8.17 4.33
CA ALA A 24 -17.50 9.06 3.75
C ALA A 24 -18.13 10.01 4.80
N ASP A 25 -18.13 9.60 6.06
CA ASP A 25 -18.70 10.38 7.17
C ASP A 25 -17.68 11.34 7.80
N GLY A 26 -16.44 11.30 7.32
CA GLY A 26 -15.35 12.15 7.75
C GLY A 26 -14.55 11.61 8.95
N GLU A 27 -14.83 10.39 9.39
CA GLU A 27 -14.01 9.71 10.40
C GLU A 27 -12.59 9.51 9.87
N ILE A 28 -11.61 9.72 10.73
CA ILE A 28 -10.20 9.70 10.33
C ILE A 28 -9.54 8.41 10.77
N TYR A 29 -8.84 7.78 9.85
CA TYR A 29 -8.05 6.57 10.08
C TYR A 29 -6.57 6.88 9.94
N ILE A 30 -5.79 6.36 10.89
CA ILE A 30 -4.35 6.62 10.97
C ILE A 30 -3.66 5.27 11.13
N SER A 31 -2.60 5.00 10.37
CA SER A 31 -1.72 3.89 10.69
C SER A 31 -0.50 4.37 11.44
N GLY A 32 -0.10 3.61 12.44
CA GLY A 32 1.15 3.76 13.17
C GLY A 32 1.98 2.49 13.03
N HIS A 33 3.28 2.59 13.25
CA HIS A 33 4.19 1.44 13.17
C HIS A 33 5.36 1.61 14.15
N ASP A 34 5.93 0.50 14.54
CA ASP A 34 7.05 0.45 15.48
C ASP A 34 8.41 0.27 14.81
N HIS A 35 8.45 0.20 13.47
CA HIS A 35 9.65 -0.05 12.64
C HIS A 35 10.42 -1.34 12.95
N THR A 36 9.83 -2.24 13.70
CA THR A 36 10.53 -3.47 14.12
C THR A 36 9.73 -4.72 13.82
N GLN A 37 8.47 -4.76 14.22
CA GLN A 37 7.70 -6.00 14.20
C GLN A 37 6.24 -5.85 13.75
N ASN A 38 5.59 -4.70 14.05
CA ASN A 38 4.15 -4.61 13.94
C ASN A 38 3.65 -3.24 13.44
N SER A 39 2.53 -3.25 12.77
CA SER A 39 1.81 -2.07 12.30
C SER A 39 0.42 -2.03 12.89
N MET A 40 0.00 -0.87 13.33
CA MET A 40 -1.22 -0.65 14.06
C MET A 40 -2.14 0.32 13.33
N MET A 41 -3.44 0.12 13.48
CA MET A 41 -4.48 1.00 12.95
C MET A 41 -5.24 1.68 14.07
N TYR A 42 -5.60 2.93 13.81
CA TYR A 42 -6.33 3.79 14.74
C TYR A 42 -7.47 4.49 14.02
N ARG A 43 -8.55 4.75 14.76
CA ARG A 43 -9.66 5.59 14.31
C ARG A 43 -9.84 6.76 15.25
N LEU A 44 -9.94 7.97 14.71
CA LEU A 44 -10.35 9.15 15.43
C LEU A 44 -11.87 9.28 15.30
N PHE A 45 -12.56 9.02 16.40
CA PHE A 45 -14.01 9.19 16.49
C PHE A 45 -14.35 10.67 16.63
N GLN A 46 -15.01 11.22 15.62
CA GLN A 46 -15.34 12.65 15.57
C GLN A 46 -16.32 13.07 16.65
N GLU A 47 -17.22 12.18 17.03
CA GLU A 47 -18.29 12.45 18.00
C GLU A 47 -17.73 12.81 19.39
N ASP A 48 -16.79 12.02 19.89
CA ASP A 48 -16.20 12.20 21.23
C ASP A 48 -14.75 12.68 21.20
N GLN A 49 -14.21 12.94 20.01
CA GLN A 49 -12.83 13.39 19.80
C GLN A 49 -11.79 12.42 20.41
N THR A 50 -12.11 11.13 20.43
CA THR A 50 -11.19 10.10 20.95
C THR A 50 -10.46 9.38 19.84
N LEU A 51 -9.18 9.15 20.04
CA LEU A 51 -8.35 8.32 19.19
C LEU A 51 -8.26 6.92 19.80
N ARG A 52 -8.75 5.91 19.07
CA ARG A 52 -8.78 4.52 19.56
C ARG A 52 -7.98 3.61 18.64
N TYR A 53 -7.28 2.66 19.24
CA TYR A 53 -6.71 1.52 18.56
C TYR A 53 -7.85 0.64 18.02
N ILE A 54 -7.73 0.18 16.75
CA ILE A 54 -8.74 -0.64 16.09
C ILE A 54 -8.20 -1.98 15.56
N GLY A 55 -6.90 -2.21 15.64
CA GLY A 55 -6.28 -3.46 15.25
C GLY A 55 -4.81 -3.31 14.88
N ASP A 56 -4.13 -4.43 14.69
CA ASP A 56 -2.76 -4.50 14.20
C ASP A 56 -2.55 -5.72 13.27
N ALA A 57 -1.48 -5.67 12.51
CA ALA A 57 -1.17 -6.68 11.51
C ALA A 57 -0.95 -8.06 12.14
N ARG A 58 -0.13 -8.15 13.18
CA ARG A 58 0.23 -9.42 13.81
C ARG A 58 -1.00 -10.13 14.39
N ASN A 59 -1.80 -9.44 15.19
CA ASN A 59 -2.97 -10.05 15.82
C ASN A 59 -4.00 -10.47 14.78
N ALA A 60 -4.28 -9.63 13.78
CA ALA A 60 -5.22 -9.97 12.71
C ALA A 60 -4.77 -11.21 11.91
N SER A 61 -3.48 -11.35 11.63
CA SER A 61 -2.96 -12.52 10.92
C SER A 61 -2.91 -13.77 11.81
N GLN A 62 -2.64 -13.64 13.10
CA GLN A 62 -2.68 -14.75 14.05
C GLN A 62 -4.11 -15.31 14.23
N GLU A 63 -5.12 -14.46 14.27
CA GLU A 63 -6.52 -14.86 14.39
C GLU A 63 -6.98 -15.79 13.26
N VAL A 64 -6.41 -15.61 12.06
CA VAL A 64 -6.71 -16.45 10.89
C VAL A 64 -5.64 -17.49 10.59
N ASN A 65 -4.67 -17.69 11.50
CA ASN A 65 -3.53 -18.60 11.36
C ASN A 65 -2.66 -18.29 10.13
N ASN A 66 -2.54 -17.04 9.79
CA ASN A 66 -1.72 -16.54 8.67
C ASN A 66 -0.49 -15.74 9.13
N TRP A 67 0.04 -16.05 10.30
CA TRP A 67 1.28 -15.47 10.82
C TRP A 67 2.33 -16.53 11.02
N GLU A 68 3.49 -16.38 10.38
CA GLU A 68 4.59 -17.31 10.50
C GLU A 68 5.56 -16.92 11.61
N ASN A 69 6.29 -17.92 12.13
CA ASN A 69 7.28 -17.67 13.16
C ASN A 69 8.45 -16.84 12.63
N GLY A 70 8.69 -15.69 13.25
CA GLY A 70 9.73 -14.74 12.83
C GLY A 70 9.29 -13.76 11.76
N GLU A 71 8.02 -13.82 11.35
CA GLU A 71 7.42 -12.82 10.47
C GLU A 71 7.32 -11.46 11.16
N THR A 72 7.41 -10.42 10.36
CA THR A 72 7.22 -9.04 10.79
C THR A 72 6.30 -8.32 9.82
N ALA A 73 5.59 -7.30 10.32
CA ALA A 73 4.79 -6.38 9.52
C ALA A 73 5.15 -4.96 9.96
N GLU A 74 6.35 -4.55 9.61
CA GLU A 74 6.98 -3.35 10.14
C GLU A 74 6.12 -2.10 9.99
N LYS A 75 5.42 -1.95 8.87
CA LYS A 75 4.59 -0.77 8.64
C LYS A 75 3.44 -0.94 7.65
N PHE A 76 2.34 -0.25 7.94
CA PHE A 76 1.38 0.14 6.92
C PHE A 76 1.87 1.43 6.28
N HIS A 77 2.60 1.29 5.17
CA HIS A 77 3.13 2.44 4.43
C HIS A 77 2.07 3.04 3.50
N THR A 78 0.92 2.42 3.44
CA THR A 78 -0.18 2.82 2.57
C THR A 78 -1.11 3.79 3.28
N ARG A 79 -1.69 4.69 2.51
CA ARG A 79 -2.80 5.50 2.99
C ARG A 79 -4.01 4.61 3.23
N PRO A 80 -4.70 4.69 4.39
CA PRO A 80 -5.97 3.99 4.59
C PRO A 80 -7.00 4.42 3.54
N ILE A 81 -7.57 3.45 2.82
CA ILE A 81 -8.53 3.69 1.73
C ILE A 81 -9.90 3.19 2.13
N HIS A 82 -10.85 4.10 2.27
CA HIS A 82 -12.25 3.74 2.49
C HIS A 82 -12.95 3.32 1.19
N HIS A 83 -13.62 2.16 1.24
CA HIS A 83 -14.48 1.67 0.16
C HIS A 83 -15.56 0.74 0.70
N ASN A 84 -16.84 1.01 0.38
CA ASN A 84 -17.98 0.18 0.72
C ASN A 84 -18.05 -0.27 2.19
N GLY A 85 -17.90 0.68 3.13
CA GLY A 85 -17.99 0.40 4.57
C GLY A 85 -16.76 -0.27 5.18
N ASN A 86 -15.68 -0.44 4.41
CA ASN A 86 -14.40 -0.97 4.87
C ASN A 86 -13.27 0.04 4.66
N VAL A 87 -12.25 -0.06 5.50
CA VAL A 87 -10.99 0.69 5.35
C VAL A 87 -9.86 -0.29 5.11
N TYR A 88 -9.16 -0.13 3.99
CA TYR A 88 -8.11 -1.04 3.52
C TYR A 88 -6.73 -0.44 3.70
N VAL A 89 -5.78 -1.29 4.09
CA VAL A 89 -4.34 -1.01 4.12
C VAL A 89 -3.55 -2.23 3.66
N ALA A 90 -2.26 -2.06 3.38
CA ALA A 90 -1.37 -3.16 3.06
C ALA A 90 0.01 -2.96 3.70
N THR A 91 0.71 -4.05 3.96
CA THR A 91 2.00 -4.01 4.65
C THR A 91 3.18 -3.70 3.73
N LEU A 92 4.14 -3.04 4.32
CA LEU A 92 5.53 -2.97 3.86
C LEU A 92 6.41 -3.44 5.00
N ASP A 93 7.10 -4.54 4.81
CA ASP A 93 8.07 -5.06 5.75
C ASP A 93 9.49 -4.76 5.28
N SER A 94 10.22 -3.99 6.05
CA SER A 94 11.61 -3.62 5.78
C SER A 94 12.57 -4.05 6.89
N SER A 95 12.07 -4.43 8.06
CA SER A 95 12.92 -4.79 9.20
C SER A 95 13.53 -6.18 9.06
N SER A 96 12.75 -7.14 8.58
CA SER A 96 13.25 -8.49 8.30
C SER A 96 14.12 -8.55 7.05
N MET A 97 14.17 -7.46 6.28
CA MET A 97 14.87 -7.45 5.01
C MET A 97 16.38 -7.42 5.13
N ASN A 98 16.95 -6.80 6.18
CA ASN A 98 18.39 -6.51 6.18
C ASN A 98 18.91 -6.14 4.78
N ASN A 99 18.12 -5.35 4.04
CA ASN A 99 18.28 -5.04 2.62
C ASN A 99 18.07 -6.24 1.66
N ASN A 100 17.42 -7.30 2.08
CA ASN A 100 17.12 -8.46 1.24
C ASN A 100 15.63 -8.84 1.33
N TYR A 101 14.83 -8.36 0.39
CA TYR A 101 13.39 -8.65 0.28
C TYR A 101 13.06 -10.14 0.14
N LEU A 102 14.00 -10.95 -0.30
CA LEU A 102 13.83 -12.40 -0.40
C LEU A 102 13.68 -13.09 0.96
N ASN A 103 13.97 -12.39 2.05
CA ASN A 103 13.77 -12.90 3.40
C ASN A 103 12.35 -12.68 3.93
N THR A 104 11.53 -11.92 3.22
CA THR A 104 10.12 -11.70 3.59
C THR A 104 9.23 -12.68 2.86
N ARG A 105 8.14 -13.10 3.47
CA ARG A 105 7.11 -13.90 2.80
C ARG A 105 6.39 -13.09 1.72
N GLY A 106 6.02 -11.86 2.02
CA GLY A 106 5.33 -10.93 1.12
C GLY A 106 4.40 -10.00 1.89
N PHE A 107 3.70 -9.16 1.16
CA PHE A 107 2.75 -8.23 1.77
C PHE A 107 1.40 -8.88 2.05
N HIS A 108 0.73 -8.38 3.09
CA HIS A 108 -0.65 -8.72 3.40
C HIS A 108 -1.57 -7.55 3.12
N TRP A 109 -2.78 -7.84 2.69
CA TRP A 109 -3.90 -6.92 2.70
C TRP A 109 -4.66 -7.03 4.02
N TYR A 110 -5.06 -5.89 4.55
CA TYR A 110 -5.90 -5.81 5.74
C TYR A 110 -7.12 -4.95 5.49
N GLY A 111 -8.22 -5.29 6.14
CA GLY A 111 -9.47 -4.56 6.11
C GLY A 111 -10.03 -4.32 7.50
N TYR A 112 -10.54 -3.13 7.73
CA TYR A 112 -11.35 -2.80 8.91
C TYR A 112 -12.79 -2.62 8.46
N ASP A 113 -13.69 -3.52 8.89
CA ASP A 113 -15.12 -3.38 8.68
C ASP A 113 -15.68 -2.38 9.72
N ILE A 114 -16.22 -1.27 9.22
CA ILE A 114 -16.66 -0.15 10.07
C ILE A 114 -17.89 -0.54 10.90
N ALA A 115 -18.78 -1.39 10.37
CA ALA A 115 -20.03 -1.73 11.02
C ALA A 115 -19.84 -2.75 12.15
N SER A 116 -18.98 -3.74 11.95
CA SER A 116 -18.66 -4.75 12.96
C SER A 116 -17.49 -4.37 13.86
N GLU A 117 -16.75 -3.32 13.50
CA GLU A 117 -15.51 -2.87 14.16
C GLU A 117 -14.43 -3.97 14.21
N VAL A 118 -14.34 -4.80 13.17
CA VAL A 118 -13.37 -5.90 13.07
C VAL A 118 -12.26 -5.54 12.10
N PHE A 119 -11.02 -5.69 12.54
CA PHE A 119 -9.83 -5.57 11.70
C PHE A 119 -9.31 -6.97 11.35
N SER A 120 -9.14 -7.28 10.08
CA SER A 120 -8.85 -8.65 9.62
C SER A 120 -7.71 -8.67 8.58
N ASP A 121 -6.96 -9.78 8.58
CA ASP A 121 -6.04 -10.13 7.49
C ASP A 121 -6.84 -10.73 6.33
N LEU A 122 -6.82 -10.07 5.20
CA LEU A 122 -7.54 -10.46 3.99
C LEU A 122 -6.71 -11.38 3.09
N SER A 123 -5.40 -11.50 3.34
CA SER A 123 -4.50 -12.34 2.55
C SER A 123 -4.52 -13.82 2.95
N ALA A 124 -5.23 -14.19 4.00
CA ALA A 124 -5.28 -15.58 4.46
C ALA A 124 -5.85 -16.56 3.40
N SER A 125 -6.63 -16.07 2.45
CA SER A 125 -7.17 -16.86 1.31
C SER A 125 -6.26 -16.87 0.08
N GLU A 126 -5.20 -16.06 0.07
CA GLU A 126 -4.25 -15.99 -1.02
C GLU A 126 -3.32 -17.23 -1.06
N PRO A 127 -2.79 -17.59 -2.23
CA PRO A 127 -1.69 -18.54 -2.30
C PRO A 127 -0.54 -18.09 -1.40
N ASN A 128 0.00 -19.00 -0.59
CA ASN A 128 1.06 -18.71 0.40
C ASN A 128 0.66 -17.68 1.48
N GLY A 129 -0.61 -17.29 1.59
CA GLY A 129 -1.11 -16.35 2.60
C GLY A 129 -0.67 -14.90 2.40
N VAL A 130 -0.18 -14.54 1.22
CA VAL A 130 0.31 -13.19 0.89
C VAL A 130 -0.17 -12.76 -0.49
N GLY A 131 -0.35 -11.47 -0.69
CA GLY A 131 -0.78 -10.93 -1.98
C GLY A 131 0.31 -10.96 -3.07
N GLY A 132 1.54 -11.28 -2.72
CA GLY A 132 2.63 -11.47 -3.68
C GLY A 132 3.93 -11.85 -3.00
N ASP A 133 4.50 -12.98 -3.42
CA ASP A 133 5.73 -13.55 -2.84
C ASP A 133 6.88 -12.53 -2.88
N HIS A 134 7.48 -12.29 -1.72
CA HIS A 134 8.63 -11.38 -1.53
C HIS A 134 8.38 -9.92 -1.96
N LEU A 135 7.15 -9.56 -2.30
CA LEU A 135 6.79 -8.20 -2.66
C LEU A 135 6.24 -7.47 -1.44
N GLN A 136 6.40 -6.15 -1.43
CA GLN A 136 5.91 -5.25 -0.39
C GLN A 136 5.12 -4.12 -1.02
N ILE A 137 4.09 -3.61 -0.36
CA ILE A 137 3.26 -2.53 -0.90
C ILE A 137 3.71 -1.18 -0.34
N VAL A 138 3.85 -0.20 -1.22
CA VAL A 138 4.22 1.19 -0.83
C VAL A 138 3.10 2.20 -1.01
N THR A 139 2.15 1.92 -1.86
CA THR A 139 0.96 2.75 -2.05
C THR A 139 -0.20 1.93 -2.59
N ILE A 140 -1.40 2.32 -2.23
CA ILE A 140 -2.65 1.72 -2.74
C ILE A 140 -3.61 2.80 -3.19
N GLN A 141 -4.49 2.44 -4.13
CA GLN A 141 -5.64 3.24 -4.54
C GLN A 141 -6.83 2.34 -4.85
N LYS A 142 -8.03 2.85 -4.64
CA LYS A 142 -9.25 2.15 -5.04
C LYS A 142 -9.64 2.46 -6.47
N ASP A 143 -10.18 1.46 -7.15
CA ASP A 143 -10.99 1.68 -8.35
C ASP A 143 -12.38 2.16 -7.90
N PRO A 144 -12.84 3.32 -8.38
CA PRO A 144 -14.13 3.86 -7.97
C PRO A 144 -15.33 3.08 -8.52
N ILE A 145 -15.11 2.11 -9.44
CA ILE A 145 -16.19 1.44 -10.19
C ILE A 145 -16.24 -0.07 -9.91
N ASN A 146 -15.08 -0.74 -9.87
CA ASN A 146 -15.02 -2.20 -10.05
C ASN A 146 -14.69 -2.99 -8.77
N ASN A 147 -14.89 -2.45 -7.57
CA ASN A 147 -14.54 -3.12 -6.31
C ASN A 147 -13.10 -3.65 -6.25
N LEU A 148 -12.15 -2.89 -6.82
CA LEU A 148 -10.76 -3.25 -6.88
C LEU A 148 -9.90 -2.28 -6.08
N LEU A 149 -8.82 -2.81 -5.51
CA LEU A 149 -7.69 -2.00 -5.05
C LEU A 149 -6.50 -2.24 -5.96
N TYR A 150 -5.79 -1.18 -6.27
CA TYR A 150 -4.50 -1.28 -6.94
C TYR A 150 -3.38 -0.94 -5.98
N GLY A 151 -2.27 -1.64 -6.08
CA GLY A 151 -1.09 -1.41 -5.26
C GLY A 151 0.19 -1.38 -6.10
N MET A 152 1.14 -0.54 -5.67
CA MET A 152 2.50 -0.56 -6.23
C MET A 152 3.44 -1.27 -5.27
N THR A 153 4.23 -2.19 -5.82
CA THR A 153 5.12 -3.00 -5.02
C THR A 153 6.58 -2.54 -5.07
N ILE A 154 7.34 -2.97 -4.08
CA ILE A 154 8.79 -3.04 -4.10
C ILE A 154 9.21 -4.49 -3.77
N PRO A 155 10.42 -4.97 -4.23
CA PRO A 155 11.46 -4.21 -4.94
C PRO A 155 11.21 -4.03 -6.45
N GLU A 156 10.27 -4.74 -7.03
CA GLU A 156 10.19 -4.88 -8.49
C GLU A 156 9.29 -3.83 -9.17
N ASN A 157 8.67 -2.93 -8.41
CA ASN A 157 7.74 -1.92 -8.92
C ASN A 157 6.63 -2.51 -9.82
N LYS A 158 6.07 -3.62 -9.40
CA LYS A 158 4.92 -4.22 -10.09
C LYS A 158 3.63 -3.56 -9.63
N LEU A 159 2.74 -3.33 -10.55
CA LEU A 159 1.35 -3.03 -10.25
C LEU A 159 0.65 -4.34 -9.87
N VAL A 160 -0.08 -4.33 -8.79
CA VAL A 160 -0.94 -5.44 -8.36
C VAL A 160 -2.38 -4.94 -8.26
N GLN A 161 -3.31 -5.86 -8.43
CA GLN A 161 -4.75 -5.62 -8.30
C GLN A 161 -5.30 -6.61 -7.28
N TYR A 162 -6.01 -6.12 -6.29
CA TYR A 162 -6.77 -6.94 -5.34
C TYR A 162 -8.25 -6.82 -5.65
N ASP A 163 -8.88 -7.94 -5.88
CA ASP A 163 -10.34 -8.05 -6.06
C ASP A 163 -10.99 -8.24 -4.69
N ILE A 164 -11.77 -7.24 -4.28
CA ILE A 164 -12.41 -7.21 -2.96
C ILE A 164 -13.49 -8.30 -2.82
N GLU A 165 -14.13 -8.69 -3.92
CA GLU A 165 -15.20 -9.68 -3.89
C GLU A 165 -14.66 -11.12 -3.76
N THR A 166 -13.57 -11.40 -4.46
CA THR A 166 -12.95 -12.74 -4.46
C THR A 166 -11.86 -12.89 -3.42
N GLY A 167 -11.31 -11.80 -2.89
CA GLY A 167 -10.20 -11.81 -1.97
C GLY A 167 -8.87 -12.24 -2.60
N GLN A 168 -8.70 -12.05 -3.91
CA GLN A 168 -7.54 -12.53 -4.66
C GLN A 168 -6.71 -11.39 -5.25
N THR A 169 -5.41 -11.54 -5.19
CA THR A 169 -4.47 -10.61 -5.81
C THR A 169 -4.02 -11.12 -7.19
N THR A 170 -4.02 -10.21 -8.16
CA THR A 170 -3.41 -10.42 -9.47
C THR A 170 -2.19 -9.53 -9.64
N ILE A 171 -1.05 -10.12 -9.96
CA ILE A 171 0.16 -9.36 -10.29
C ILE A 171 0.09 -8.97 -11.77
N LEU A 172 -0.21 -7.71 -12.04
CA LEU A 172 -0.35 -7.16 -13.38
C LEU A 172 0.99 -6.93 -14.08
N GLY A 173 2.07 -6.80 -13.29
CA GLY A 173 3.40 -6.54 -13.82
C GLY A 173 3.75 -5.06 -13.83
N LYS A 174 4.57 -4.65 -14.80
CA LYS A 174 5.07 -3.27 -14.94
C LYS A 174 5.24 -2.90 -16.42
N PRO A 175 5.28 -1.60 -16.76
CA PRO A 175 5.64 -1.18 -18.11
C PRO A 175 7.00 -1.73 -18.53
N SER A 176 7.14 -2.18 -19.78
CA SER A 176 8.35 -2.84 -20.28
C SER A 176 9.59 -1.94 -20.24
N ALA A 177 9.42 -0.63 -20.41
CA ALA A 177 10.48 0.36 -20.33
C ALA A 177 10.82 0.79 -18.90
N TRP A 178 10.09 0.29 -17.92
CA TRP A 178 10.30 0.67 -16.53
C TRP A 178 11.40 -0.18 -15.90
N HIS A 179 12.58 0.39 -15.81
CA HIS A 179 13.68 -0.21 -15.09
C HIS A 179 13.38 -0.11 -13.60
N GLY A 180 12.81 -1.17 -13.03
CA GLY A 180 12.42 -1.23 -11.64
C GLY A 180 13.60 -0.95 -10.75
N PHE A 181 13.43 -0.04 -9.83
CA PHE A 181 14.35 0.16 -8.74
C PHE A 181 13.63 0.38 -7.40
N PHE A 182 14.39 0.28 -6.34
CA PHE A 182 14.12 0.22 -4.93
C PHE A 182 13.09 1.22 -4.36
N TYR A 183 12.81 2.30 -5.05
CA TYR A 183 11.78 3.25 -4.65
C TYR A 183 10.71 3.31 -5.72
N SER A 184 9.65 2.55 -5.52
CA SER A 184 8.46 2.73 -6.32
C SER A 184 7.89 4.12 -6.08
N ASN A 185 7.19 4.58 -7.08
CA ASN A 185 6.43 5.80 -6.96
C ASN A 185 5.35 5.64 -5.88
N ARG A 186 5.29 6.61 -5.00
CA ARG A 186 4.32 6.64 -3.91
C ARG A 186 2.98 7.26 -4.33
N TYR A 187 2.88 7.69 -5.59
CA TYR A 187 1.71 8.38 -6.09
C TYR A 187 1.11 7.63 -7.27
N MET A 188 -0.15 7.27 -7.10
CA MET A 188 -0.93 6.54 -8.06
C MET A 188 -2.34 7.12 -8.06
N TRP A 189 -2.97 7.20 -9.23
CA TRP A 189 -4.37 7.58 -9.40
C TRP A 189 -5.13 6.53 -10.15
N VAL A 190 -6.41 6.39 -9.81
CA VAL A 190 -7.37 5.64 -10.62
C VAL A 190 -8.45 6.62 -11.07
N ASP A 191 -8.68 6.69 -12.37
CA ASP A 191 -9.71 7.57 -12.94
C ASP A 191 -11.12 6.93 -12.88
N SER A 192 -12.13 7.68 -13.26
CA SER A 192 -13.53 7.23 -13.27
C SER A 192 -13.83 6.12 -14.29
N ARG A 193 -12.85 5.63 -15.02
CA ARG A 193 -12.96 4.50 -15.97
C ARG A 193 -12.16 3.29 -15.49
N GLY A 194 -11.56 3.36 -14.30
CA GLY A 194 -10.72 2.30 -13.75
C GLY A 194 -9.30 2.27 -14.31
N ARG A 195 -8.86 3.29 -15.07
CA ARG A 195 -7.48 3.37 -15.54
C ARG A 195 -6.58 3.89 -14.44
N VAL A 196 -5.49 3.20 -14.21
CA VAL A 196 -4.48 3.52 -13.19
C VAL A 196 -3.39 4.37 -13.83
N TYR A 197 -3.06 5.50 -13.21
CA TYR A 197 -1.96 6.38 -13.62
C TYR A 197 -0.86 6.34 -12.57
N ILE A 198 0.37 6.21 -13.04
CA ILE A 198 1.55 6.06 -12.21
C ILE A 198 2.57 7.07 -12.72
N SER A 199 3.02 7.97 -11.87
CA SER A 199 4.08 8.90 -12.24
C SER A 199 5.41 8.15 -12.36
N GLY A 200 6.22 8.55 -13.31
CA GLY A 200 7.38 7.88 -13.87
C GLY A 200 8.24 7.02 -12.97
N GLY A 201 8.86 6.02 -13.55
CA GLY A 201 9.72 5.08 -12.88
C GLY A 201 10.87 5.78 -12.15
N SER A 202 11.19 5.31 -10.96
CA SER A 202 12.29 5.86 -10.22
C SER A 202 13.61 5.57 -10.91
N SER A 203 14.18 6.56 -11.50
CA SER A 203 15.57 6.52 -11.93
C SER A 203 16.53 7.02 -10.84
N ARG A 204 16.11 6.95 -9.56
CA ARG A 204 17.03 7.30 -8.47
C ARG A 204 18.33 6.51 -8.53
N TYR A 205 18.29 5.32 -9.10
CA TYR A 205 19.47 4.52 -9.41
C TYR A 205 20.31 5.13 -10.55
N GLN A 206 19.67 5.61 -11.61
CA GLN A 206 20.36 6.31 -12.71
C GLN A 206 20.91 7.66 -12.25
N TRP A 207 20.17 8.37 -11.40
CA TRP A 207 20.67 9.60 -10.77
C TRP A 207 21.90 9.34 -9.88
N TYR A 208 21.91 8.26 -9.13
CA TYR A 208 23.05 7.81 -8.34
C TYR A 208 24.27 7.45 -9.20
N GLN A 209 24.05 7.00 -10.43
CA GLN A 209 25.10 6.68 -11.39
C GLN A 209 25.47 7.85 -12.31
N GLY A 210 24.90 9.03 -12.09
CA GLY A 210 25.21 10.24 -12.87
C GLY A 210 24.54 10.29 -14.23
N GLU A 211 23.59 9.40 -14.52
CA GLU A 211 22.79 9.49 -15.72
C GLU A 211 21.65 10.51 -15.54
N SER A 212 21.61 11.51 -16.42
CA SER A 212 20.47 12.43 -16.49
C SER A 212 19.26 11.69 -17.00
N SER A 213 18.24 11.48 -16.16
CA SER A 213 17.08 10.73 -16.59
C SER A 213 15.94 11.65 -16.97
N SER A 214 15.61 11.64 -18.22
CA SER A 214 14.33 12.12 -18.75
C SER A 214 13.13 11.24 -18.31
N ILE A 215 13.37 10.21 -17.54
CA ILE A 215 12.36 9.22 -17.10
C ILE A 215 11.41 9.80 -16.05
N PHE A 216 11.78 10.88 -15.38
CA PHE A 216 10.92 11.53 -14.38
C PHE A 216 9.71 12.25 -14.96
N ASP A 217 9.72 12.50 -16.26
CA ASP A 217 8.73 13.32 -16.94
C ASP A 217 7.61 12.48 -17.57
N HIS A 218 7.61 11.16 -17.33
CA HIS A 218 6.66 10.25 -17.93
C HIS A 218 5.55 9.89 -16.96
N ILE A 219 4.31 9.85 -17.46
CA ILE A 219 3.17 9.25 -16.77
C ILE A 219 2.82 7.97 -17.49
N TRP A 220 2.96 6.86 -16.80
CA TRP A 220 2.51 5.56 -17.25
C TRP A 220 1.07 5.33 -16.84
N PHE A 221 0.38 4.51 -17.59
CA PHE A 221 -0.94 4.05 -17.19
C PHE A 221 -1.07 2.54 -17.38
N TYR A 222 -1.99 1.98 -16.63
CA TYR A 222 -2.55 0.67 -16.87
C TYR A 222 -4.04 0.83 -17.14
N ASP A 223 -4.48 0.35 -18.29
CA ASP A 223 -5.88 0.29 -18.69
C ASP A 223 -6.32 -1.18 -18.60
N PRO A 224 -7.41 -1.49 -17.90
CA PRO A 224 -7.86 -2.88 -17.75
C PRO A 224 -8.14 -3.61 -19.07
N VAL A 225 -8.40 -2.87 -20.15
CA VAL A 225 -8.71 -3.43 -21.49
C VAL A 225 -7.47 -3.54 -22.36
N THR A 226 -6.60 -2.53 -22.34
CA THR A 226 -5.47 -2.42 -23.30
C THR A 226 -4.11 -2.70 -22.66
N GLY A 227 -4.04 -2.83 -21.33
CA GLY A 227 -2.80 -3.04 -20.59
C GLY A 227 -2.00 -1.75 -20.37
N PHE A 228 -0.68 -1.92 -20.20
CA PHE A 228 0.23 -0.80 -19.92
C PHE A 228 0.47 0.07 -21.14
N GLY A 229 0.53 1.38 -20.89
CA GLY A 229 0.88 2.40 -21.88
C GLY A 229 1.53 3.60 -21.22
N GLU A 230 1.95 4.53 -22.05
CA GLU A 230 2.55 5.78 -21.63
C GLU A 230 1.71 6.92 -22.19
N LEU A 231 1.41 7.92 -21.37
CA LEU A 231 0.85 9.15 -21.90
C LEU A 231 1.91 9.80 -22.79
N PRO A 232 1.52 10.31 -23.98
CA PRO A 232 2.43 11.10 -24.79
C PRO A 232 3.08 12.13 -23.86
N SER A 233 4.40 12.19 -23.83
CA SER A 233 5.07 13.24 -23.10
C SER A 233 4.50 14.53 -23.66
N PHE A 234 3.60 15.16 -22.93
CA PHE A 234 3.51 16.59 -23.00
C PHE A 234 4.87 17.00 -22.45
N ALA A 235 5.87 17.02 -23.32
CA ALA A 235 7.01 17.81 -23.04
C ALA A 235 6.39 19.09 -22.53
N LEU A 236 6.57 19.37 -21.25
CA LEU A 236 6.58 20.73 -20.79
C LEU A 236 7.74 21.34 -21.58
N GLN A 237 7.52 21.46 -22.88
CA GLN A 237 8.32 22.34 -23.69
C GLN A 237 7.96 23.69 -23.12
N ASP A 238 8.74 24.08 -22.14
CA ASP A 238 8.91 25.49 -21.92
C ASP A 238 9.32 26.04 -23.28
N PRO A 239 8.43 26.75 -23.99
CA PRO A 239 8.76 27.29 -25.29
C PRO A 239 9.92 28.29 -25.22
N ASN A 240 10.48 28.52 -24.02
CA ASN A 240 11.56 29.42 -23.72
C ASN A 240 12.76 28.71 -23.04
N ALA A 241 12.78 27.38 -22.94
CA ALA A 241 13.93 26.63 -22.44
C ALA A 241 14.92 26.30 -23.57
#